data_fd6e32aa94ef72103ede7f8cad876c3e
#
_entry.id   fd6e32aa94ef72103ede7f8cad876c3e
#
_cell.length_a   1.000
_cell.length_b   1.000
_cell.length_c   1.000
_cell.angle_alpha   90.00
_cell.angle_beta   90.00
_cell.angle_gamma   90.00
#
_symmetry.space_group_name_H-M   'P 1'
#
loop_
_entity.id
_entity.type
_entity.pdbx_description
1 polymer ?
#
loop_
_entity_poly.entity_id
_entity_poly.type
_entity_poly.pdbx_seq_one_letter_code
_entity_poly.pdbx_strand_id
1 'polypeptide(L)'
;MISHLHGQKAPFELTDQIVYFHDWRYVFGGSLVWGDSTGNPIALMGTEPYPPVTLKQWDIPNGIKLVAQEANKTEPFITSEEIDELIEFGGTIIHDDGLYRLWYSGRSKDKLRLGVMYTTDTNPQLILNGNLLLHPIKKKSVSELESVKKVISEEGHVCYAESVDGINWKFPDLDLLKIKSSDARNIVFDRGVDAGQVFIDPSAKPSERYKMVYRGGISDTEFKEYMKKRPDDVDTSAFKKDGAEALLGAVSPDGIIWTKSNDPLLIQYCDVNNICEYDTVRKKYVTYVRSWYFNRRSIARTESDTFGDFPAPTEVFWTDSSMNPYESWYANSKTKIPGTSTYHVMFPKRWNLSLDQFDFHLAASPDNVVWGFVPGGPVCKPGNLGTWDGGVVDPAPDLLELPGDRWGLHYVGTSVPHKYPRRPPFGAMAWAWWPKGRLVALRSEDKGSFALWPLFTKGRKVYLNYQTKATGFIKVEVVGE
;
A
#
# COMPACT_ATOMS: atom_id res chain seq x y z
N MET A 1 6.38 -17.97 -17.16
CA MET A 1 4.94 -18.32 -17.21
C MET A 1 4.06 -17.08 -17.16
N ILE A 2 4.52 -15.97 -17.75
CA ILE A 2 3.80 -14.70 -17.90
C ILE A 2 2.67 -14.79 -18.96
N SER A 3 2.67 -15.88 -19.77
CA SER A 3 1.77 -16.03 -20.92
C SER A 3 0.30 -16.33 -20.59
N HIS A 4 -0.05 -16.60 -19.36
CA HIS A 4 -1.42 -17.02 -19.03
C HIS A 4 -2.40 -15.88 -18.76
N LEU A 5 -1.93 -14.67 -18.49
CA LEU A 5 -2.81 -13.50 -18.28
C LEU A 5 -2.93 -12.61 -19.54
N HIS A 6 -1.94 -12.63 -20.42
CA HIS A 6 -1.93 -11.86 -21.67
C HIS A 6 -2.43 -12.70 -22.85
N GLY A 7 -3.69 -12.98 -22.92
CA GLY A 7 -4.26 -13.71 -24.05
C GLY A 7 -5.31 -14.77 -23.68
N GLN A 8 -5.82 -14.69 -22.47
CA GLN A 8 -6.93 -15.54 -22.08
C GLN A 8 -8.13 -15.16 -22.97
N LYS A 9 -8.56 -16.11 -23.79
CA LYS A 9 -9.76 -15.94 -24.63
C LYS A 9 -11.00 -16.14 -23.78
N ALA A 10 -12.04 -15.33 -24.02
CA ALA A 10 -13.34 -15.61 -23.46
C ALA A 10 -13.86 -16.98 -23.96
N PRO A 11 -14.65 -17.71 -23.15
CA PRO A 11 -15.12 -17.31 -21.83
C PRO A 11 -14.05 -17.44 -20.73
N PHE A 12 -14.13 -16.56 -19.73
CA PHE A 12 -13.22 -16.56 -18.60
C PHE A 12 -13.71 -17.46 -17.48
N GLU A 13 -12.82 -18.23 -16.89
CA GLU A 13 -13.11 -18.95 -15.66
C GLU A 13 -12.92 -18.02 -14.45
N LEU A 14 -13.96 -17.90 -13.61
CA LEU A 14 -13.91 -17.11 -12.38
C LEU A 14 -13.28 -17.94 -11.26
N THR A 15 -12.03 -17.67 -10.96
CA THR A 15 -11.29 -18.36 -9.89
C THR A 15 -11.98 -18.15 -8.52
N ASP A 16 -12.36 -16.94 -8.20
CA ASP A 16 -12.91 -16.57 -6.89
C ASP A 16 -14.45 -16.55 -6.86
N GLN A 17 -15.14 -16.91 -7.98
CA GLN A 17 -16.59 -16.86 -8.15
C GLN A 17 -17.23 -15.47 -7.88
N ILE A 18 -16.40 -14.42 -7.85
CA ILE A 18 -16.80 -13.04 -7.58
C ILE A 18 -16.19 -12.15 -8.67
N VAL A 19 -16.95 -11.18 -9.13
CA VAL A 19 -16.49 -10.09 -9.99
C VAL A 19 -16.47 -8.80 -9.18
N TYR A 20 -15.28 -8.27 -8.89
CA TYR A 20 -15.09 -6.93 -8.39
C TYR A 20 -14.67 -5.99 -9.52
N PHE A 21 -15.29 -4.83 -9.60
CA PHE A 21 -14.99 -3.83 -10.62
C PHE A 21 -13.89 -2.86 -10.14
N HIS A 22 -12.68 -3.38 -9.92
CA HIS A 22 -11.52 -2.55 -9.61
C HIS A 22 -10.79 -2.09 -10.87
N ASP A 23 -11.02 -2.77 -11.97
CA ASP A 23 -10.57 -2.47 -13.33
C ASP A 23 -11.60 -2.98 -14.35
N TRP A 24 -11.31 -2.84 -15.63
CA TRP A 24 -12.23 -3.18 -16.71
C TRP A 24 -12.08 -4.62 -17.22
N ARG A 25 -11.30 -5.50 -16.56
CA ARG A 25 -10.95 -6.85 -17.08
C ARG A 25 -12.13 -7.71 -17.50
N TYR A 26 -13.25 -7.60 -16.83
CA TYR A 26 -14.44 -8.40 -17.11
C TYR A 26 -15.52 -7.66 -17.90
N VAL A 27 -15.38 -6.36 -18.12
CA VAL A 27 -16.34 -5.58 -18.90
C VAL A 27 -16.02 -5.74 -20.37
N PHE A 28 -17.01 -6.21 -21.13
CA PHE A 28 -16.90 -6.32 -22.58
C PHE A 28 -16.88 -4.92 -23.19
N GLY A 29 -15.87 -4.62 -23.99
CA GLY A 29 -15.71 -3.32 -24.63
C GLY A 29 -16.69 -3.04 -25.77
N GLY A 30 -17.55 -4.00 -26.08
CA GLY A 30 -18.45 -3.92 -27.23
C GLY A 30 -17.78 -4.30 -28.54
N SER A 31 -18.54 -4.33 -29.61
CA SER A 31 -18.03 -4.50 -30.96
C SER A 31 -18.63 -3.52 -31.95
N LEU A 32 -17.85 -3.22 -32.98
CA LEU A 32 -18.20 -2.36 -34.10
C LEU A 32 -18.03 -3.14 -35.39
N VAL A 33 -19.08 -3.19 -36.22
CA VAL A 33 -19.02 -3.83 -37.53
C VAL A 33 -19.71 -2.96 -38.57
N TRP A 34 -19.05 -2.75 -39.69
CA TRP A 34 -19.69 -2.16 -40.86
C TRP A 34 -20.53 -3.23 -41.56
N GLY A 35 -21.77 -2.91 -41.87
CA GLY A 35 -22.69 -3.77 -42.56
C GLY A 35 -23.24 -3.11 -43.84
N ASP A 36 -23.64 -3.94 -44.78
CA ASP A 36 -24.39 -3.50 -45.97
C ASP A 36 -25.86 -3.14 -45.64
N SER A 37 -26.62 -2.73 -46.61
CA SER A 37 -28.02 -2.38 -46.47
C SER A 37 -28.93 -3.58 -45.99
N THR A 38 -28.45 -4.81 -46.13
CA THR A 38 -29.11 -6.03 -45.69
C THR A 38 -28.66 -6.44 -44.30
N GLY A 39 -27.61 -5.81 -43.80
CA GLY A 39 -27.07 -6.04 -42.47
C GLY A 39 -25.94 -7.05 -42.38
N ASN A 40 -25.42 -7.53 -43.49
CA ASN A 40 -24.26 -8.43 -43.51
C ASN A 40 -22.97 -7.66 -43.23
N PRO A 41 -22.02 -8.24 -42.46
CA PRO A 41 -20.70 -7.65 -42.27
C PRO A 41 -19.98 -7.49 -43.60
N ILE A 42 -19.33 -6.35 -43.80
CA ILE A 42 -18.53 -6.07 -44.98
C ILE A 42 -17.10 -5.67 -44.60
N ALA A 43 -16.16 -6.04 -45.45
CA ALA A 43 -14.79 -5.51 -45.39
C ALA A 43 -14.66 -4.31 -46.28
N LEU A 44 -14.21 -3.18 -45.75
CA LEU A 44 -14.10 -1.90 -46.49
C LEU A 44 -12.78 -1.75 -47.27
N MET A 45 -11.88 -2.71 -47.21
CA MET A 45 -10.59 -2.60 -47.90
C MET A 45 -10.74 -2.89 -49.39
N GLY A 46 -10.47 -1.90 -50.22
CA GLY A 46 -10.24 -2.07 -51.66
C GLY A 46 -11.50 -2.18 -52.53
N THR A 47 -12.67 -1.78 -52.05
CA THR A 47 -13.89 -1.77 -52.87
C THR A 47 -14.26 -0.33 -53.25
N GLU A 48 -14.33 -0.08 -54.56
CA GLU A 48 -14.90 1.13 -55.11
C GLU A 48 -15.93 0.81 -56.20
N PRO A 49 -17.08 1.47 -56.26
CA PRO A 49 -17.58 2.46 -55.29
C PRO A 49 -18.03 1.78 -54.00
N TYR A 50 -17.89 2.50 -52.85
CA TYR A 50 -18.34 1.99 -51.56
C TYR A 50 -19.84 1.81 -51.58
N PRO A 51 -20.35 0.62 -51.22
CA PRO A 51 -21.81 0.42 -51.06
C PRO A 51 -22.29 1.28 -49.88
N PRO A 52 -23.57 1.60 -49.84
CA PRO A 52 -24.19 2.21 -48.66
C PRO A 52 -23.95 1.30 -47.44
N VAL A 53 -23.23 1.84 -46.46
CA VAL A 53 -22.82 1.06 -45.25
C VAL A 53 -23.36 1.73 -43.98
N THR A 54 -23.66 0.91 -43.01
CA THR A 54 -24.10 1.35 -41.68
C THR A 54 -23.22 0.76 -40.62
N LEU A 55 -22.77 1.60 -39.69
CA LEU A 55 -22.04 1.14 -38.51
C LEU A 55 -23.00 0.49 -37.51
N LYS A 56 -22.77 -0.77 -37.21
CA LYS A 56 -23.48 -1.50 -36.16
C LYS A 56 -22.63 -1.58 -34.92
N GLN A 57 -23.26 -1.27 -33.81
CA GLN A 57 -22.63 -1.26 -32.48
C GLN A 57 -23.37 -2.26 -31.58
N TRP A 58 -22.63 -3.17 -30.94
CA TRP A 58 -23.18 -4.15 -30.01
C TRP A 58 -22.48 -4.05 -28.66
N ASP A 59 -23.29 -4.04 -27.61
CA ASP A 59 -22.87 -4.16 -26.21
C ASP A 59 -21.77 -3.18 -25.79
N ILE A 60 -21.67 -2.04 -26.45
CA ILE A 60 -20.72 -0.98 -26.08
C ILE A 60 -21.11 -0.43 -24.71
N PRO A 61 -20.20 -0.45 -23.71
CA PRO A 61 -20.47 0.16 -22.41
C PRO A 61 -20.86 1.63 -22.55
N ASN A 62 -21.90 2.04 -21.86
CA ASN A 62 -22.41 3.40 -21.94
C ASN A 62 -22.80 3.91 -20.56
N GLY A 63 -22.48 5.19 -20.28
CA GLY A 63 -22.91 5.89 -19.08
C GLY A 63 -22.40 5.32 -17.76
N ILE A 64 -21.31 4.55 -17.78
CA ILE A 64 -20.67 3.95 -16.60
C ILE A 64 -19.26 4.46 -16.40
N LYS A 65 -18.83 4.52 -15.14
CA LYS A 65 -17.47 4.86 -14.75
C LYS A 65 -17.07 4.10 -13.48
N LEU A 66 -15.79 3.80 -13.35
CA LEU A 66 -15.22 3.30 -12.10
C LEU A 66 -14.97 4.49 -11.17
N VAL A 67 -15.31 4.31 -9.90
CA VAL A 67 -15.11 5.34 -8.88
C VAL A 67 -14.63 4.69 -7.58
N ALA A 68 -13.40 4.97 -7.18
CA ALA A 68 -12.89 4.62 -5.86
C ALA A 68 -13.73 5.32 -4.79
N GLN A 69 -14.10 4.58 -3.75
CA GLN A 69 -14.96 5.09 -2.70
C GLN A 69 -14.11 5.63 -1.55
N GLU A 70 -14.51 6.77 -0.99
CA GLU A 70 -13.87 7.34 0.19
C GLU A 70 -14.13 6.44 1.41
N ALA A 71 -13.10 6.25 2.24
CA ALA A 71 -13.17 5.45 3.44
C ALA A 71 -13.99 6.16 4.53
N ASN A 72 -14.70 5.37 5.33
CA ASN A 72 -15.08 5.80 6.67
C ASN A 72 -13.87 5.62 7.61
N LYS A 73 -13.81 6.39 8.67
CA LYS A 73 -12.76 6.30 9.69
C LYS A 73 -13.34 5.89 11.03
N THR A 74 -12.60 5.09 11.80
CA THR A 74 -12.91 4.85 13.21
C THR A 74 -12.22 5.89 14.10
N GLU A 75 -12.61 5.94 15.36
CA GLU A 75 -11.73 6.48 16.39
C GLU A 75 -10.47 5.62 16.51
N PRO A 76 -9.38 6.15 17.07
CA PRO A 76 -8.17 5.39 17.30
C PRO A 76 -8.42 4.14 18.16
N PHE A 77 -7.79 3.05 17.79
CA PHE A 77 -7.78 1.82 18.59
C PHE A 77 -6.49 1.61 19.38
N ILE A 78 -5.42 2.32 19.05
CA ILE A 78 -4.18 2.45 19.82
C ILE A 78 -3.67 3.89 19.70
N THR A 79 -3.29 4.47 20.83
CA THR A 79 -2.68 5.79 20.89
C THR A 79 -1.29 5.75 21.50
N SER A 80 -0.45 6.72 21.16
CA SER A 80 0.90 6.82 21.73
C SER A 80 0.89 7.12 23.25
N GLU A 81 -0.21 7.65 23.79
CA GLU A 81 -0.36 7.84 25.23
C GLU A 81 -0.59 6.52 25.95
N GLU A 82 -1.41 5.64 25.35
CA GLU A 82 -1.79 4.36 25.91
C GLU A 82 -0.61 3.39 26.01
N ILE A 83 0.26 3.36 24.98
CA ILE A 83 1.41 2.45 24.94
C ILE A 83 2.70 3.07 25.50
N ASP A 84 2.65 4.33 25.93
CA ASP A 84 3.80 5.13 26.39
C ASP A 84 4.99 5.21 25.41
N GLU A 85 4.73 5.00 24.13
CA GLU A 85 5.69 5.10 23.03
C GLU A 85 5.14 5.97 21.90
N LEU A 86 6.02 6.34 20.96
CA LEU A 86 5.62 7.10 19.79
C LEU A 86 5.23 6.17 18.67
N ILE A 87 4.08 6.41 18.08
CA ILE A 87 3.59 5.72 16.89
C ILE A 87 3.93 6.56 15.68
N GLU A 88 4.99 6.17 14.96
CA GLU A 88 5.39 6.84 13.73
C GLU A 88 4.92 6.09 12.48
N PHE A 89 4.90 4.76 12.58
CA PHE A 89 4.51 3.86 11.49
C PHE A 89 3.58 2.79 12.01
N GLY A 90 2.56 2.46 11.21
CA GLY A 90 1.51 1.52 11.60
C GLY A 90 1.96 0.05 11.64
N GLY A 91 3.09 -0.27 11.03
CA GLY A 91 3.51 -1.68 10.93
C GLY A 91 2.55 -2.54 10.11
N THR A 92 2.31 -3.76 10.56
CA THR A 92 1.47 -4.74 9.85
C THR A 92 0.43 -5.34 10.78
N ILE A 93 -0.81 -5.46 10.33
CA ILE A 93 -1.82 -6.30 10.99
C ILE A 93 -2.15 -7.48 10.08
N ILE A 94 -2.10 -8.69 10.62
CA ILE A 94 -2.51 -9.92 9.94
C ILE A 94 -3.63 -10.58 10.76
N HIS A 95 -4.68 -11.05 10.10
CA HIS A 95 -5.69 -11.89 10.74
C HIS A 95 -5.34 -13.36 10.47
N ASP A 96 -4.94 -14.06 11.51
CA ASP A 96 -4.46 -15.44 11.44
C ASP A 96 -4.92 -16.25 12.67
N ASP A 97 -5.42 -17.45 12.42
CA ASP A 97 -5.97 -18.36 13.46
C ASP A 97 -6.99 -17.68 14.40
N GLY A 98 -7.84 -16.82 13.84
CA GLY A 98 -8.90 -16.11 14.59
C GLY A 98 -8.42 -14.92 15.42
N LEU A 99 -7.15 -14.52 15.28
CA LEU A 99 -6.57 -13.35 15.95
C LEU A 99 -6.06 -12.32 14.92
N TYR A 100 -6.29 -11.05 15.21
CA TYR A 100 -5.56 -9.95 14.61
C TYR A 100 -4.23 -9.81 15.35
N ARG A 101 -3.14 -9.92 14.62
CA ARG A 101 -1.77 -9.80 15.12
C ARG A 101 -1.15 -8.55 14.54
N LEU A 102 -0.66 -7.67 15.40
CA LEU A 102 -0.05 -6.40 15.03
C LEU A 102 1.43 -6.40 15.37
N TRP A 103 2.26 -6.09 14.39
CA TRP A 103 3.67 -5.74 14.56
C TRP A 103 3.82 -4.25 14.27
N TYR A 104 4.24 -3.47 15.23
CA TYR A 104 4.33 -2.01 15.10
C TYR A 104 5.67 -1.47 15.57
N SER A 105 6.04 -0.29 15.05
CA SER A 105 7.27 0.38 15.45
C SER A 105 7.10 1.06 16.81
N GLY A 106 7.92 0.64 17.77
CA GLY A 106 8.06 1.32 19.05
C GLY A 106 9.25 2.28 19.03
N ARG A 107 9.08 3.44 19.66
CA ARG A 107 10.14 4.42 19.89
C ARG A 107 9.95 5.12 21.23
N SER A 108 11.03 5.24 21.99
CA SER A 108 11.01 5.99 23.25
C SER A 108 10.61 7.45 23.05
N LYS A 109 9.66 7.92 23.86
CA LYS A 109 9.24 9.34 23.92
C LYS A 109 10.38 10.29 24.20
N ASP A 110 11.33 9.90 25.04
CA ASP A 110 12.46 10.75 25.42
C ASP A 110 13.41 11.07 24.27
N LYS A 111 13.55 10.17 23.31
CA LYS A 111 14.40 10.38 22.13
C LYS A 111 13.83 11.37 21.15
N LEU A 112 12.51 11.46 20.99
CA LEU A 112 11.88 12.43 20.10
C LEU A 112 11.80 13.85 20.67
N ARG A 113 11.94 14.03 22.00
CA ARG A 113 12.15 15.36 22.59
C ARG A 113 13.42 16.04 22.05
N LEU A 114 14.35 15.28 21.55
CA LEU A 114 15.57 15.74 20.90
C LEU A 114 15.42 15.90 19.37
N GLY A 115 14.21 15.81 18.82
CA GLY A 115 13.92 15.92 17.40
C GLY A 115 14.71 17.03 16.75
N VAL A 116 15.57 16.67 15.81
CA VAL A 116 16.44 17.60 15.10
C VAL A 116 15.60 18.42 14.16
N MET A 117 15.37 19.65 14.53
CA MET A 117 14.92 20.63 13.58
C MET A 117 16.13 21.19 12.85
N TYR A 118 16.26 20.84 11.57
CA TYR A 118 17.19 21.53 10.69
C TYR A 118 16.59 22.92 10.41
N THR A 119 17.15 23.95 11.03
CA THR A 119 16.91 25.29 10.59
C THR A 119 18.00 25.66 9.59
N THR A 120 17.63 25.81 8.34
CA THR A 120 18.33 26.74 7.46
C THR A 120 17.98 28.15 7.95
N ASP A 121 18.81 29.14 7.67
CA ASP A 121 18.64 30.54 8.11
C ASP A 121 17.32 31.20 7.64
N THR A 122 16.51 30.51 6.86
CA THR A 122 15.17 30.90 6.47
C THR A 122 14.18 30.19 7.39
N ASN A 123 13.63 30.93 8.35
CA ASN A 123 12.49 30.48 9.17
C ASN A 123 11.30 30.15 8.26
N PRO A 124 10.90 28.88 8.08
CA PRO A 124 9.64 28.60 7.43
C PRO A 124 8.51 29.04 8.38
N GLN A 125 7.82 30.08 7.99
CA GLN A 125 6.59 30.48 8.67
C GLN A 125 5.48 29.55 8.20
N LEU A 126 5.01 28.68 9.08
CA LEU A 126 3.85 27.85 8.80
C LEU A 126 2.60 28.66 9.13
N ILE A 127 1.88 29.09 8.12
CA ILE A 127 0.58 29.76 8.26
C ILE A 127 -0.50 28.70 8.08
N LEU A 128 -1.13 28.30 9.17
CA LEU A 128 -2.29 27.42 9.17
C LEU A 128 -3.54 28.25 9.47
N ASN A 129 -4.49 28.31 8.55
CA ASN A 129 -5.75 29.05 8.69
C ASN A 129 -5.60 30.53 9.09
N GLY A 130 -4.59 31.22 8.54
CA GLY A 130 -4.35 32.62 8.84
C GLY A 130 -3.67 32.92 10.18
N ASN A 131 -3.38 31.90 10.98
CA ASN A 131 -2.64 32.03 12.24
C ASN A 131 -1.18 31.63 12.05
N LEU A 132 -0.30 32.53 12.47
CA LEU A 132 1.14 32.31 12.45
C LEU A 132 1.55 31.50 13.69
N LEU A 133 1.97 30.25 13.50
CA LEU A 133 2.54 29.45 14.57
C LEU A 133 4.04 29.72 14.65
N LEU A 134 4.45 30.71 15.43
CA LEU A 134 5.84 31.01 15.72
C LEU A 134 6.31 30.17 16.91
N HIS A 135 7.18 29.22 16.66
CA HIS A 135 8.00 28.63 17.70
C HIS A 135 9.44 29.11 17.55
N PRO A 136 10.00 29.80 18.55
CA PRO A 136 11.42 30.19 18.50
C PRO A 136 12.28 28.94 18.51
N ILE A 137 12.97 28.70 17.41
CA ILE A 137 13.93 27.59 17.28
C ILE A 137 15.27 28.13 17.73
N LYS A 138 15.79 27.63 18.85
CA LYS A 138 17.17 27.93 19.25
C LYS A 138 18.11 27.21 18.30
N LYS A 139 19.08 27.94 17.71
CA LYS A 139 20.19 27.34 16.97
C LYS A 139 20.94 26.37 17.91
N LYS A 140 21.06 25.12 17.50
CA LYS A 140 21.93 24.14 18.19
C LYS A 140 23.33 24.19 17.60
N SER A 141 24.33 24.01 18.42
CA SER A 141 25.72 23.90 17.97
C SER A 141 25.92 22.63 17.15
N VAL A 142 26.95 22.59 16.31
CA VAL A 142 27.30 21.40 15.50
C VAL A 142 27.55 20.16 16.38
N SER A 143 28.17 20.34 17.55
CA SER A 143 28.39 19.27 18.53
C SER A 143 27.09 18.72 19.15
N GLU A 144 26.09 19.59 19.40
CA GLU A 144 24.77 19.15 19.85
C GLU A 144 24.02 18.40 18.75
N LEU A 145 24.18 18.79 17.47
CA LEU A 145 23.61 18.10 16.32
C LEU A 145 24.26 16.72 16.09
N GLU A 146 25.57 16.61 16.31
CA GLU A 146 26.27 15.33 16.21
C GLU A 146 25.91 14.38 17.36
N SER A 147 25.76 14.89 18.58
CA SER A 147 25.28 14.09 19.72
C SER A 147 23.84 13.60 19.51
N VAL A 148 22.98 14.43 18.92
CA VAL A 148 21.62 14.07 18.57
C VAL A 148 21.58 13.06 17.42
N LYS A 149 22.43 13.20 16.39
CA LYS A 149 22.57 12.20 15.32
C LYS A 149 22.95 10.83 15.88
N LYS A 150 23.87 10.79 16.85
CA LYS A 150 24.29 9.54 17.51
C LYS A 150 23.15 8.90 18.30
N VAL A 151 22.29 9.70 18.93
CA VAL A 151 21.12 9.23 19.68
C VAL A 151 19.98 8.77 18.75
N ILE A 152 19.78 9.43 17.59
CA ILE A 152 18.76 9.06 16.60
C ILE A 152 19.15 7.80 15.81
N SER A 153 20.43 7.51 15.65
CA SER A 153 20.90 6.28 14.99
C SER A 153 20.70 5.02 15.84
N GLU A 154 20.39 5.17 17.11
CA GLU A 154 20.08 4.08 18.01
C GLU A 154 18.54 3.94 18.13
N GLU A 155 17.92 2.99 17.34
CA GLU A 155 16.87 2.14 17.84
C GLU A 155 15.41 2.55 17.57
N GLY A 156 14.88 2.06 16.46
CA GLY A 156 13.52 1.57 16.43
C GLY A 156 13.54 0.07 16.76
N HIS A 157 12.49 -0.41 17.35
CA HIS A 157 12.25 -1.82 17.62
C HIS A 157 10.83 -2.20 17.19
N VAL A 158 10.58 -3.49 17.04
CA VAL A 158 9.24 -3.96 16.69
C VAL A 158 8.58 -4.53 17.92
N CYS A 159 7.42 -3.97 18.26
CA CYS A 159 6.52 -4.45 19.30
C CYS A 159 5.41 -5.32 18.70
N TYR A 160 4.83 -6.17 19.51
CA TYR A 160 3.75 -7.08 19.15
C TYR A 160 2.50 -6.83 20.00
N ALA A 161 1.33 -6.85 19.35
CA ALA A 161 0.04 -6.85 20.03
C ALA A 161 -0.94 -7.78 19.33
N GLU A 162 -1.99 -8.19 20.02
CA GLU A 162 -3.02 -9.08 19.49
C GLU A 162 -4.42 -8.65 19.87
N SER A 163 -5.41 -8.98 19.04
CA SER A 163 -6.82 -8.67 19.26
C SER A 163 -7.72 -9.75 18.66
N VAL A 164 -8.87 -9.98 19.29
CA VAL A 164 -9.90 -10.89 18.75
C VAL A 164 -10.90 -10.19 17.83
N ASP A 165 -10.96 -8.86 17.90
CA ASP A 165 -11.97 -8.05 17.19
C ASP A 165 -11.36 -6.91 16.33
N GLY A 166 -10.02 -6.73 16.38
CA GLY A 166 -9.31 -5.65 15.69
C GLY A 166 -9.50 -4.26 16.32
N ILE A 167 -10.13 -4.17 17.50
CA ILE A 167 -10.42 -2.91 18.20
C ILE A 167 -9.81 -2.90 19.59
N ASN A 168 -10.02 -3.98 20.34
CA ASN A 168 -9.51 -4.12 21.71
C ASN A 168 -8.20 -4.90 21.67
N TRP A 169 -7.08 -4.23 21.93
CA TRP A 169 -5.75 -4.80 21.78
C TRP A 169 -5.16 -5.19 23.13
N LYS A 170 -4.44 -6.31 23.13
CA LYS A 170 -3.64 -6.80 24.24
C LYS A 170 -2.17 -6.71 23.89
N PHE A 171 -1.38 -6.25 24.84
CA PHE A 171 0.08 -6.15 24.74
C PHE A 171 0.68 -7.24 25.64
N PRO A 172 1.03 -8.42 25.11
CA PRO A 172 1.49 -9.54 25.93
C PRO A 172 2.84 -9.23 26.57
N ASP A 173 3.00 -9.63 27.83
CA ASP A 173 4.28 -9.59 28.53
C ASP A 173 5.16 -10.75 28.06
N LEU A 174 5.96 -10.52 27.02
CA LEU A 174 6.82 -11.55 26.43
C LEU A 174 8.20 -11.62 27.09
N ASP A 175 8.69 -10.49 27.59
CA ASP A 175 10.02 -10.33 28.21
C ASP A 175 11.18 -10.96 27.40
N LEU A 176 11.06 -10.97 26.07
CA LEU A 176 12.03 -11.60 25.16
C LEU A 176 13.24 -10.71 24.90
N LEU A 177 13.02 -9.42 24.71
CA LEU A 177 14.03 -8.44 24.38
C LEU A 177 13.89 -7.22 25.28
N LYS A 178 15.03 -6.72 25.76
CA LYS A 178 15.11 -5.48 26.55
C LYS A 178 15.90 -4.44 25.78
N ILE A 179 15.29 -3.30 25.55
CA ILE A 179 15.94 -2.16 24.92
C ILE A 179 16.08 -1.06 25.96
N LYS A 180 17.28 -0.57 26.14
CA LYS A 180 17.64 0.40 27.19
C LYS A 180 16.76 1.66 27.21
N SER A 181 16.13 1.98 26.11
CA SER A 181 15.34 3.19 25.91
C SER A 181 13.83 2.94 25.89
N SER A 182 13.37 1.73 26.16
CA SER A 182 11.94 1.37 26.17
C SER A 182 11.65 0.45 27.35
N ASP A 183 10.56 0.69 28.03
CA ASP A 183 10.01 -0.17 29.09
C ASP A 183 9.01 -1.19 28.54
N ALA A 184 8.77 -1.19 27.21
CA ALA A 184 7.86 -2.13 26.58
C ALA A 184 8.31 -3.58 26.76
N ARG A 185 7.40 -4.46 27.14
CA ARG A 185 7.67 -5.89 27.41
C ARG A 185 7.21 -6.82 26.28
N ASN A 186 6.62 -6.26 25.25
CA ASN A 186 6.13 -6.94 24.06
C ASN A 186 7.05 -6.74 22.84
N ILE A 187 8.32 -6.45 23.06
CA ILE A 187 9.31 -6.27 22.00
C ILE A 187 9.69 -7.64 21.43
N VAL A 188 9.53 -7.80 20.11
CA VAL A 188 9.82 -9.05 19.39
C VAL A 188 11.01 -8.93 18.43
N PHE A 189 11.46 -7.72 18.11
CA PHE A 189 12.58 -7.52 17.21
C PHE A 189 13.38 -6.25 17.56
N ASP A 190 14.70 -6.36 17.55
CA ASP A 190 15.65 -5.34 18.03
C ASP A 190 16.07 -4.31 16.98
N ARG A 191 15.49 -4.35 15.81
CA ARG A 191 15.74 -3.40 14.72
C ARG A 191 14.43 -3.11 13.98
N GLY A 192 14.37 -1.96 13.36
CA GLY A 192 13.27 -1.58 12.51
C GLY A 192 12.81 -0.17 12.82
N VAL A 193 13.34 0.81 12.08
CA VAL A 193 12.88 2.19 12.16
C VAL A 193 11.42 2.27 11.72
N ASP A 194 10.98 1.35 10.86
CA ASP A 194 9.72 1.40 10.12
C ASP A 194 8.79 0.22 10.43
N ALA A 195 9.00 -0.45 11.57
CA ALA A 195 8.26 -1.62 12.03
C ALA A 195 8.37 -2.88 11.16
N GLY A 196 9.06 -2.83 10.03
CA GLY A 196 9.06 -3.91 9.06
C GLY A 196 7.66 -4.27 8.57
N GLN A 197 7.56 -4.85 7.42
CA GLN A 197 6.32 -5.47 6.99
C GLN A 197 6.41 -6.98 7.21
N VAL A 198 5.44 -7.53 7.93
CA VAL A 198 5.30 -8.97 8.16
C VAL A 198 4.28 -9.55 7.20
N PHE A 199 4.54 -10.74 6.66
CA PHE A 199 3.58 -11.48 5.86
C PHE A 199 3.65 -12.98 6.13
N ILE A 200 2.57 -13.69 5.84
CA ILE A 200 2.53 -15.14 5.87
C ILE A 200 2.91 -15.67 4.50
N ASP A 201 3.86 -16.58 4.48
CA ASP A 201 4.30 -17.26 3.29
C ASP A 201 3.70 -18.68 3.21
N PRO A 202 2.68 -18.89 2.36
CA PRO A 202 2.03 -20.20 2.23
C PRO A 202 2.91 -21.26 1.57
N SER A 203 4.04 -20.87 0.98
CA SER A 203 4.98 -21.78 0.34
C SER A 203 6.12 -22.24 1.24
N ALA A 204 6.30 -21.56 2.39
CA ALA A 204 7.40 -21.83 3.28
C ALA A 204 7.18 -23.05 4.18
N LYS A 205 8.28 -23.63 4.66
CA LYS A 205 8.21 -24.63 5.75
C LYS A 205 7.69 -23.99 7.03
N PRO A 206 7.07 -24.75 7.95
CA PRO A 206 6.48 -24.20 9.18
C PRO A 206 7.42 -23.32 10.01
N SER A 207 8.72 -23.64 10.06
CA SER A 207 9.72 -22.86 10.79
C SER A 207 9.99 -21.46 10.20
N GLU A 208 9.47 -21.16 8.99
CA GLU A 208 9.64 -19.90 8.28
C GLU A 208 8.31 -19.34 7.77
N ARG A 209 7.22 -19.74 8.40
CA ARG A 209 5.85 -19.40 7.99
C ARG A 209 5.62 -17.89 7.92
N TYR A 210 6.14 -17.14 8.91
CA TYR A 210 6.13 -15.69 8.90
C TYR A 210 7.44 -15.17 8.35
N LYS A 211 7.35 -14.15 7.52
CA LYS A 211 8.50 -13.43 6.99
C LYS A 211 8.35 -11.94 7.27
N MET A 212 9.48 -11.29 7.50
CA MET A 212 9.55 -9.84 7.70
C MET A 212 10.55 -9.25 6.72
N VAL A 213 10.18 -8.15 6.09
CA VAL A 213 11.11 -7.27 5.37
C VAL A 213 11.25 -5.97 6.15
N TYR A 214 12.48 -5.50 6.34
CA TYR A 214 12.75 -4.29 7.09
C TYR A 214 13.98 -3.58 6.53
N ARG A 215 14.03 -2.27 6.74
CA ARG A 215 15.17 -1.46 6.33
C ARG A 215 16.28 -1.54 7.38
N GLY A 216 17.53 -1.57 6.94
CA GLY A 216 18.68 -1.47 7.82
C GLY A 216 19.97 -1.10 7.10
N GLY A 217 20.98 -0.73 7.88
CA GLY A 217 22.34 -0.56 7.38
C GLY A 217 23.09 -1.88 7.40
N ILE A 218 23.92 -2.11 6.39
CA ILE A 218 24.88 -3.20 6.32
C ILE A 218 26.31 -2.65 6.38
N SER A 219 27.21 -3.44 6.96
CA SER A 219 28.62 -3.08 7.06
C SER A 219 29.33 -3.10 5.70
N ASP A 220 30.52 -2.48 5.65
CA ASP A 220 31.38 -2.50 4.47
C ASP A 220 31.76 -3.94 4.03
N THR A 221 31.90 -4.86 4.99
CA THR A 221 32.18 -6.27 4.70
C THR A 221 30.99 -6.94 4.02
N GLU A 222 29.79 -6.83 4.59
CA GLU A 222 28.56 -7.38 4.02
C GLU A 222 28.26 -6.76 2.64
N PHE A 223 28.48 -5.46 2.49
CA PHE A 223 28.35 -4.76 1.21
C PHE A 223 29.30 -5.32 0.15
N LYS A 224 30.58 -5.52 0.48
CA LYS A 224 31.56 -6.09 -0.45
C LYS A 224 31.22 -7.54 -0.85
N GLU A 225 30.72 -8.34 0.08
CA GLU A 225 30.27 -9.71 -0.23
C GLU A 225 29.06 -9.71 -1.14
N TYR A 226 28.09 -8.80 -0.89
CA TYR A 226 26.95 -8.63 -1.79
C TYR A 226 27.38 -8.23 -3.20
N MET A 227 28.28 -7.23 -3.34
CA MET A 227 28.78 -6.75 -4.62
C MET A 227 29.55 -7.81 -5.43
N LYS A 228 30.17 -8.77 -4.78
CA LYS A 228 30.79 -9.92 -5.48
C LYS A 228 29.77 -10.84 -6.12
N LYS A 229 28.62 -11.04 -5.46
CA LYS A 229 27.56 -11.91 -5.92
C LYS A 229 26.64 -11.22 -6.92
N ARG A 230 26.35 -9.93 -6.72
CA ARG A 230 25.27 -9.19 -7.37
C ARG A 230 25.66 -7.72 -7.66
N PRO A 231 26.67 -7.48 -8.53
CA PRO A 231 27.19 -6.13 -8.76
C PRO A 231 26.23 -5.18 -9.45
N ASP A 232 25.27 -5.71 -10.22
CA ASP A 232 24.31 -4.94 -11.03
C ASP A 232 22.99 -4.70 -10.31
N ASP A 233 22.74 -5.39 -9.19
CA ASP A 233 21.49 -5.31 -8.43
C ASP A 233 21.60 -4.34 -7.25
N VAL A 234 21.99 -3.09 -7.51
CA VAL A 234 22.22 -2.08 -6.47
C VAL A 234 21.69 -0.71 -6.87
N ASP A 235 21.12 -0.02 -5.88
CA ASP A 235 20.85 1.40 -5.96
C ASP A 235 22.05 2.17 -5.36
N THR A 236 22.77 2.90 -6.21
CA THR A 236 23.97 3.66 -5.78
C THR A 236 23.64 4.76 -4.78
N SER A 237 22.40 5.24 -4.71
CA SER A 237 21.96 6.21 -3.69
C SER A 237 21.93 5.61 -2.28
N ALA A 238 21.91 4.29 -2.17
CA ALA A 238 21.98 3.57 -0.90
C ALA A 238 23.37 3.51 -0.29
N PHE A 239 24.43 3.88 -1.02
CA PHE A 239 25.81 3.79 -0.55
C PHE A 239 26.08 4.74 0.59
N LYS A 240 26.81 4.25 1.60
CA LYS A 240 27.28 4.98 2.77
C LYS A 240 28.81 4.93 2.82
N LYS A 241 29.39 5.78 3.67
CA LYS A 241 30.86 5.80 3.85
C LYS A 241 31.41 4.42 4.28
N ASP A 242 30.69 3.72 5.15
CA ASP A 242 31.14 2.47 5.77
C ASP A 242 30.09 1.35 5.56
N GLY A 243 29.62 1.17 4.31
CA GLY A 243 28.62 0.15 3.94
C GLY A 243 27.50 0.67 3.04
N ALA A 244 26.31 0.15 3.21
CA ALA A 244 25.11 0.57 2.44
C ALA A 244 23.83 0.48 3.27
N GLU A 245 22.80 1.15 2.77
CA GLU A 245 21.42 0.92 3.21
C GLU A 245 20.83 -0.23 2.40
N ALA A 246 20.05 -1.09 3.04
CA ALA A 246 19.53 -2.28 2.42
C ALA A 246 18.12 -2.63 2.91
N LEU A 247 17.38 -3.36 2.10
CA LEU A 247 16.25 -4.15 2.50
C LEU A 247 16.76 -5.47 3.07
N LEU A 248 16.38 -5.77 4.29
CA LEU A 248 16.78 -6.95 5.05
C LEU A 248 15.58 -7.85 5.28
N GLY A 249 15.85 -9.12 5.59
CA GLY A 249 14.83 -10.12 5.86
C GLY A 249 14.98 -10.79 7.21
N ALA A 250 13.85 -11.28 7.73
CA ALA A 250 13.81 -12.20 8.85
C ALA A 250 12.68 -13.22 8.66
N VAL A 251 12.81 -14.37 9.32
CA VAL A 251 11.83 -15.45 9.28
C VAL A 251 11.45 -15.89 10.69
N SER A 252 10.22 -16.38 10.86
CA SER A 252 9.72 -16.83 12.15
C SER A 252 8.69 -17.96 11.98
N PRO A 253 8.61 -18.93 12.91
CA PRO A 253 7.53 -19.91 12.93
C PRO A 253 6.20 -19.35 13.46
N ASP A 254 6.24 -18.32 14.30
CA ASP A 254 5.11 -17.85 15.11
C ASP A 254 4.87 -16.33 15.05
N GLY A 255 5.77 -15.58 14.40
CA GLY A 255 5.72 -14.13 14.32
C GLY A 255 6.26 -13.42 15.59
N ILE A 256 6.79 -14.17 16.55
CA ILE A 256 7.30 -13.68 17.84
C ILE A 256 8.82 -13.89 17.94
N ILE A 257 9.29 -15.10 17.62
CA ILE A 257 10.72 -15.44 17.67
C ILE A 257 11.29 -15.36 16.25
N TRP A 258 12.17 -14.40 16.01
CA TRP A 258 12.69 -14.09 14.69
C TRP A 258 14.14 -14.50 14.49
N THR A 259 14.42 -15.04 13.29
CA THR A 259 15.77 -15.31 12.81
C THR A 259 16.06 -14.38 11.63
N LYS A 260 17.09 -13.55 11.74
CA LYS A 260 17.54 -12.63 10.68
C LYS A 260 18.13 -13.41 9.52
N SER A 261 17.88 -12.98 8.29
CA SER A 261 18.54 -13.50 7.10
C SER A 261 20.03 -13.13 7.13
N ASN A 262 20.87 -14.01 6.61
CA ASN A 262 22.31 -13.78 6.59
C ASN A 262 22.74 -12.73 5.55
N ASP A 263 22.10 -12.75 4.40
CA ASP A 263 22.39 -11.84 3.29
C ASP A 263 21.29 -10.76 3.18
N PRO A 264 21.61 -9.54 2.74
CA PRO A 264 20.62 -8.54 2.37
C PRO A 264 19.73 -9.03 1.22
N LEU A 265 18.45 -8.70 1.27
CA LEU A 265 17.52 -9.03 0.18
C LEU A 265 17.79 -8.17 -1.05
N LEU A 266 18.10 -6.90 -0.83
CA LEU A 266 18.33 -5.90 -1.88
C LEU A 266 19.08 -4.70 -1.31
N ILE A 267 20.08 -4.16 -2.05
CA ILE A 267 20.70 -2.87 -1.73
C ILE A 267 19.91 -1.76 -2.42
N GLN A 268 19.12 -1.07 -1.62
CA GLN A 268 18.17 -0.06 -2.09
C GLN A 268 18.03 1.05 -1.04
N TYR A 269 17.96 2.30 -1.48
CA TYR A 269 17.54 3.40 -0.61
C TYR A 269 16.02 3.36 -0.40
N CYS A 270 15.59 2.50 0.50
CA CYS A 270 14.20 2.08 0.68
C CYS A 270 13.61 2.54 2.02
N ASP A 271 13.61 3.81 2.30
CA ASP A 271 13.26 4.44 3.59
C ASP A 271 12.05 3.81 4.33
N VAL A 272 10.84 3.82 3.75
CA VAL A 272 9.61 3.36 4.45
C VAL A 272 8.65 2.57 3.56
N ASN A 273 7.75 1.81 4.19
CA ASN A 273 6.68 1.04 3.54
C ASN A 273 7.22 0.08 2.46
N ASN A 274 8.21 -0.70 2.82
CA ASN A 274 8.68 -1.80 1.98
C ASN A 274 7.77 -2.99 2.20
N ILE A 275 7.17 -3.52 1.15
CA ILE A 275 6.19 -4.58 1.21
C ILE A 275 6.64 -5.76 0.39
N CYS A 276 6.59 -6.95 0.98
CA CYS A 276 6.84 -8.21 0.30
C CYS A 276 5.67 -9.17 0.50
N GLU A 277 5.40 -9.98 -0.49
CA GLU A 277 4.46 -11.09 -0.40
C GLU A 277 4.93 -12.27 -1.24
N TYR A 278 4.43 -13.46 -0.95
CA TYR A 278 4.48 -14.57 -1.89
C TYR A 278 3.22 -14.56 -2.76
N ASP A 279 3.39 -14.28 -4.03
CA ASP A 279 2.31 -14.34 -5.02
C ASP A 279 2.07 -15.79 -5.43
N THR A 280 0.98 -16.38 -4.96
CA THR A 280 0.64 -17.79 -5.18
C THR A 280 0.32 -18.13 -6.63
N VAL A 281 -0.14 -17.14 -7.41
CA VAL A 281 -0.44 -17.31 -8.84
C VAL A 281 0.85 -17.29 -9.65
N ARG A 282 1.71 -16.32 -9.38
CA ARG A 282 3.03 -16.17 -10.04
C ARG A 282 4.07 -17.15 -9.49
N LYS A 283 3.85 -17.67 -8.28
CA LYS A 283 4.81 -18.51 -7.52
C LYS A 283 6.16 -17.82 -7.31
N LYS A 284 6.11 -16.54 -6.97
CA LYS A 284 7.28 -15.68 -6.73
C LYS A 284 7.07 -14.80 -5.50
N TYR A 285 8.17 -14.43 -4.86
CA TYR A 285 8.18 -13.31 -3.95
C TYR A 285 8.16 -12.02 -4.75
N VAL A 286 7.26 -11.12 -4.41
CA VAL A 286 7.12 -9.81 -5.06
C VAL A 286 7.32 -8.74 -4.00
N THR A 287 8.23 -7.82 -4.26
CA THR A 287 8.57 -6.76 -3.34
C THR A 287 8.32 -5.39 -3.97
N TYR A 288 7.69 -4.52 -3.19
CA TYR A 288 7.47 -3.12 -3.53
C TYR A 288 8.27 -2.26 -2.56
N VAL A 289 9.08 -1.37 -3.11
CA VAL A 289 9.98 -0.51 -2.35
C VAL A 289 9.83 0.95 -2.76
N ARG A 290 10.26 1.84 -1.88
CA ARG A 290 10.48 3.22 -2.29
C ARG A 290 11.64 3.31 -3.27
N SER A 291 11.48 4.14 -4.29
CA SER A 291 12.50 4.50 -5.24
C SER A 291 12.50 6.00 -5.52
N TRP A 292 13.37 6.42 -6.43
CA TRP A 292 13.49 7.80 -6.86
C TRP A 292 13.53 7.87 -8.39
N TYR A 293 12.66 8.68 -8.94
CA TYR A 293 12.60 8.93 -10.37
C TYR A 293 12.69 10.44 -10.64
N PHE A 294 13.73 10.87 -11.33
CA PHE A 294 14.05 12.30 -11.55
C PHE A 294 13.97 13.13 -10.25
N ASN A 295 14.67 12.68 -9.20
CA ASN A 295 14.73 13.32 -7.88
C ASN A 295 13.39 13.44 -7.15
N ARG A 296 12.38 12.70 -7.56
CA ARG A 296 11.09 12.60 -6.88
C ARG A 296 10.86 11.19 -6.38
N ARG A 297 10.18 11.08 -5.25
CA ARG A 297 9.80 9.78 -4.72
C ARG A 297 8.90 9.04 -5.68
N SER A 298 9.15 7.76 -5.83
CA SER A 298 8.43 6.82 -6.67
C SER A 298 8.24 5.50 -5.94
N ILE A 299 7.44 4.62 -6.52
CA ILE A 299 7.23 3.25 -6.06
C ILE A 299 7.79 2.33 -7.13
N ALA A 300 8.69 1.44 -6.73
CA ALA A 300 9.29 0.45 -7.61
C ALA A 300 8.96 -0.97 -7.15
N ARG A 301 9.07 -1.92 -8.06
CA ARG A 301 8.71 -3.32 -7.91
C ARG A 301 9.85 -4.22 -8.39
N THR A 302 10.06 -5.30 -7.66
CA THR A 302 10.93 -6.40 -8.09
C THR A 302 10.32 -7.74 -7.71
N GLU A 303 10.80 -8.83 -8.31
CA GLU A 303 10.36 -10.19 -7.96
C GLU A 303 11.50 -11.19 -8.01
N SER A 304 11.41 -12.24 -7.19
CA SER A 304 12.40 -13.32 -7.09
C SER A 304 11.73 -14.67 -6.89
N ASP A 305 12.40 -15.74 -7.29
CA ASP A 305 11.98 -17.11 -6.99
C ASP A 305 12.28 -17.50 -5.53
N THR A 306 13.14 -16.77 -4.86
CA THR A 306 13.54 -17.02 -3.46
C THR A 306 13.25 -15.78 -2.59
N PHE A 307 13.07 -15.98 -1.27
CA PHE A 307 13.07 -14.90 -0.31
C PHE A 307 14.52 -14.45 -0.04
N GLY A 308 15.08 -13.73 -1.02
CA GLY A 308 16.51 -13.35 -1.01
C GLY A 308 16.86 -12.53 -2.24
N ASP A 309 17.28 -13.14 -3.27
CA ASP A 309 17.94 -12.56 -4.44
C ASP A 309 17.03 -11.69 -5.34
N PHE A 310 16.58 -10.57 -4.83
CA PHE A 310 15.74 -9.64 -5.61
C PHE A 310 16.60 -8.83 -6.59
N PRO A 311 16.29 -8.86 -7.90
CA PRO A 311 16.91 -7.95 -8.87
C PRO A 311 16.63 -6.48 -8.56
N ALA A 312 17.39 -5.57 -9.17
CA ALA A 312 17.11 -4.15 -9.10
C ALA A 312 15.65 -3.83 -9.45
N PRO A 313 14.92 -3.07 -8.63
CA PRO A 313 13.51 -2.79 -8.83
C PRO A 313 13.28 -1.85 -10.01
N THR A 314 12.10 -1.97 -10.63
CA THR A 314 11.62 -1.09 -11.70
C THR A 314 10.43 -0.28 -11.20
N GLU A 315 10.39 1.01 -11.55
CA GLU A 315 9.32 1.92 -11.17
C GLU A 315 7.97 1.46 -11.74
N VAL A 316 6.96 1.45 -10.86
CA VAL A 316 5.54 1.20 -11.22
C VAL A 316 4.68 2.45 -11.08
N PHE A 317 5.06 3.37 -10.20
CA PHE A 317 4.44 4.68 -10.07
C PHE A 317 5.50 5.77 -9.89
N TRP A 318 5.38 6.83 -10.66
CA TRP A 318 6.20 8.04 -10.55
C TRP A 318 5.32 9.29 -10.68
N THR A 319 5.86 10.43 -10.33
CA THR A 319 5.18 11.72 -10.51
C THR A 319 5.14 12.07 -12.00
N ASP A 320 3.96 11.99 -12.59
CA ASP A 320 3.72 12.30 -14.00
C ASP A 320 3.16 13.72 -14.21
N SER A 321 2.87 14.05 -15.46
CA SER A 321 2.37 15.38 -15.85
C SER A 321 0.94 15.69 -15.38
N SER A 322 0.19 14.71 -14.86
CA SER A 322 -1.14 14.93 -14.27
C SER A 322 -1.08 15.42 -12.82
N MET A 323 0.10 15.31 -12.20
CA MET A 323 0.34 15.73 -10.82
C MET A 323 0.91 17.14 -10.74
N ASN A 324 0.64 17.83 -9.64
CA ASN A 324 1.27 19.11 -9.38
C ASN A 324 2.78 18.97 -9.10
N PRO A 325 3.60 19.97 -9.40
CA PRO A 325 5.05 19.89 -9.20
C PRO A 325 5.49 19.72 -7.74
N TYR A 326 4.62 20.00 -6.79
CA TYR A 326 4.84 19.81 -5.34
C TYR A 326 4.23 18.50 -4.80
N GLU A 327 3.79 17.58 -5.65
CA GLU A 327 3.27 16.26 -5.27
C GLU A 327 4.24 15.16 -5.64
N SER A 328 4.23 14.07 -4.88
CA SER A 328 4.96 12.85 -5.21
C SER A 328 4.33 11.62 -4.56
N TRP A 329 4.52 10.45 -5.17
CA TRP A 329 4.14 9.17 -4.57
C TRP A 329 5.18 8.80 -3.52
N TYR A 330 4.81 8.95 -2.24
CA TYR A 330 5.74 8.83 -1.13
C TYR A 330 6.06 7.37 -0.78
N ALA A 331 5.04 6.52 -0.76
CA ALA A 331 5.15 5.13 -0.38
C ALA A 331 3.96 4.33 -0.93
N ASN A 332 4.07 3.02 -0.84
CA ASN A 332 3.02 2.10 -1.21
C ASN A 332 2.38 1.44 0.03
N SER A 333 1.19 0.92 -0.14
CA SER A 333 0.53 0.00 0.79
C SER A 333 -0.17 -1.03 -0.07
N LYS A 334 0.64 -1.89 -0.68
CA LYS A 334 0.16 -2.95 -1.56
C LYS A 334 -0.43 -4.08 -0.75
N THR A 335 -1.59 -4.57 -1.21
CA THR A 335 -2.31 -5.68 -0.61
C THR A 335 -3.15 -6.42 -1.66
N LYS A 336 -4.05 -7.27 -1.22
CA LYS A 336 -5.08 -7.93 -2.06
C LYS A 336 -6.46 -7.73 -1.44
N ILE A 337 -7.49 -7.88 -2.25
CA ILE A 337 -8.85 -7.99 -1.74
C ILE A 337 -8.93 -9.27 -0.89
N PRO A 338 -9.40 -9.18 0.36
CA PRO A 338 -9.48 -10.33 1.24
C PRO A 338 -10.25 -11.50 0.63
N GLY A 339 -9.71 -12.71 0.79
CA GLY A 339 -10.29 -13.94 0.25
C GLY A 339 -10.10 -14.15 -1.25
N THR A 340 -9.29 -13.32 -1.92
CA THR A 340 -9.01 -13.45 -3.36
C THR A 340 -7.53 -13.67 -3.65
N SER A 341 -7.23 -14.24 -4.82
CA SER A 341 -5.85 -14.48 -5.27
C SER A 341 -5.41 -13.55 -6.41
N THR A 342 -6.35 -12.97 -7.15
CA THR A 342 -6.07 -12.22 -8.40
C THR A 342 -6.47 -10.74 -8.33
N TYR A 343 -7.08 -10.29 -7.24
CA TYR A 343 -7.46 -8.89 -7.07
C TYR A 343 -6.40 -8.14 -6.24
N HIS A 344 -5.34 -7.71 -6.92
CA HIS A 344 -4.29 -6.91 -6.31
C HIS A 344 -4.71 -5.45 -6.27
N VAL A 345 -4.57 -4.84 -5.10
CA VAL A 345 -4.82 -3.41 -4.87
C VAL A 345 -3.63 -2.79 -4.16
N MET A 346 -3.47 -1.51 -4.31
CA MET A 346 -2.45 -0.71 -3.63
C MET A 346 -3.08 0.59 -3.16
N PHE A 347 -2.66 1.08 -2.01
CA PHE A 347 -3.04 2.39 -1.51
C PHE A 347 -1.82 3.33 -1.55
N PRO A 348 -1.45 3.85 -2.75
CA PRO A 348 -0.30 4.73 -2.88
C PRO A 348 -0.51 6.00 -2.07
N LYS A 349 0.47 6.30 -1.21
CA LYS A 349 0.50 7.50 -0.39
C LYS A 349 1.04 8.67 -1.19
N ARG A 350 0.22 9.71 -1.38
CA ARG A 350 0.63 10.94 -2.03
C ARG A 350 1.10 11.95 -0.98
N TRP A 351 2.28 12.52 -1.18
CA TRP A 351 2.77 13.64 -0.40
C TRP A 351 2.54 14.94 -1.14
N ASN A 352 1.78 15.83 -0.54
CA ASN A 352 1.66 17.22 -0.96
C ASN A 352 2.67 18.05 -0.16
N LEU A 353 3.77 18.47 -0.81
CA LEU A 353 4.87 19.17 -0.17
C LEU A 353 4.48 20.59 0.28
N SER A 354 3.51 21.22 -0.38
CA SER A 354 3.09 22.59 -0.04
C SER A 354 2.28 22.66 1.26
N LEU A 355 1.54 21.58 1.56
CA LEU A 355 0.77 21.43 2.79
C LEU A 355 1.49 20.54 3.82
N ASP A 356 2.54 19.86 3.38
CA ASP A 356 3.27 18.85 4.14
C ASP A 356 2.36 17.73 4.68
N GLN A 357 1.34 17.37 3.90
CA GLN A 357 0.31 16.40 4.26
C GLN A 357 0.35 15.16 3.36
N PHE A 358 -0.16 14.07 3.89
CA PHE A 358 -0.40 12.85 3.13
C PHE A 358 -1.89 12.59 2.97
N ASP A 359 -2.26 12.11 1.80
CA ASP A 359 -3.47 11.35 1.55
C ASP A 359 -3.10 10.06 0.82
N PHE A 360 -4.03 9.11 0.70
CA PHE A 360 -3.78 7.94 -0.10
C PHE A 360 -4.89 7.63 -1.10
N HIS A 361 -4.47 7.14 -2.24
CA HIS A 361 -5.28 6.83 -3.39
C HIS A 361 -5.51 5.32 -3.51
N LEU A 362 -6.24 4.90 -4.52
CA LEU A 362 -6.41 3.49 -4.86
C LEU A 362 -5.86 3.21 -6.24
N ALA A 363 -5.06 2.17 -6.36
CA ALA A 363 -4.65 1.58 -7.60
C ALA A 363 -4.98 0.08 -7.61
N ALA A 364 -5.21 -0.48 -8.79
CA ALA A 364 -5.51 -1.89 -8.97
C ALA A 364 -4.62 -2.50 -10.05
N SER A 365 -4.41 -3.81 -9.94
CA SER A 365 -3.65 -4.59 -10.90
C SER A 365 -4.31 -5.95 -11.13
N PRO A 366 -4.46 -6.41 -12.37
CA PRO A 366 -4.97 -7.72 -12.68
C PRO A 366 -3.93 -8.85 -12.48
N ASP A 367 -2.65 -8.51 -12.45
CA ASP A 367 -1.55 -9.46 -12.56
C ASP A 367 -0.38 -9.19 -11.60
N ASN A 368 -0.53 -8.22 -10.69
CA ASN A 368 0.53 -7.80 -9.77
C ASN A 368 1.78 -7.22 -10.47
N VAL A 369 1.65 -6.78 -11.73
CA VAL A 369 2.72 -6.22 -12.56
C VAL A 369 2.31 -4.86 -13.14
N VAL A 370 1.19 -4.85 -13.87
CA VAL A 370 0.66 -3.65 -14.49
C VAL A 370 -0.36 -3.01 -13.58
N TRP A 371 -0.12 -1.76 -13.23
CA TRP A 371 -0.93 -1.01 -12.29
C TRP A 371 -1.64 0.18 -12.95
N GLY A 372 -2.85 0.44 -12.51
CA GLY A 372 -3.61 1.61 -12.91
C GLY A 372 -4.31 2.26 -11.73
N PHE A 373 -4.37 3.59 -11.69
CA PHE A 373 -5.16 4.30 -10.68
C PHE A 373 -6.65 4.09 -10.95
N VAL A 374 -7.39 3.82 -9.86
CA VAL A 374 -8.85 3.82 -9.90
C VAL A 374 -9.32 5.28 -9.81
N PRO A 375 -10.13 5.78 -10.75
CA PRO A 375 -10.64 7.14 -10.69
C PRO A 375 -11.45 7.41 -9.41
N GLY A 376 -11.50 8.65 -8.95
CA GLY A 376 -12.29 9.05 -7.77
C GLY A 376 -11.52 9.91 -6.77
N GLY A 377 -10.22 10.08 -6.99
CA GLY A 377 -9.35 10.86 -6.10
C GLY A 377 -8.84 10.07 -4.90
N PRO A 378 -8.35 10.73 -3.85
CA PRO A 378 -7.91 10.06 -2.65
C PRO A 378 -9.06 9.36 -1.94
N VAL A 379 -8.81 8.13 -1.48
CA VAL A 379 -9.78 7.32 -0.73
C VAL A 379 -9.73 7.58 0.76
N CYS A 380 -8.67 8.23 1.24
CA CYS A 380 -8.59 8.73 2.61
C CYS A 380 -7.72 9.99 2.66
N LYS A 381 -8.19 10.97 3.43
CA LYS A 381 -7.57 12.30 3.59
C LYS A 381 -7.38 12.59 5.06
N PRO A 382 -6.45 13.49 5.44
CA PRO A 382 -6.41 14.02 6.79
C PRO A 382 -7.76 14.57 7.22
N GLY A 383 -8.02 14.50 8.52
CA GLY A 383 -9.14 15.17 9.14
C GLY A 383 -8.97 16.69 9.13
N ASN A 384 -9.86 17.39 9.82
CA ASN A 384 -9.71 18.84 10.02
C ASN A 384 -8.48 19.13 10.88
N LEU A 385 -7.83 20.25 10.63
CA LEU A 385 -6.73 20.72 11.48
C LEU A 385 -7.18 20.78 12.95
N GLY A 386 -6.34 20.23 13.82
CA GLY A 386 -6.63 20.11 15.25
C GLY A 386 -7.26 18.79 15.67
N THR A 387 -7.71 17.94 14.71
CA THR A 387 -8.07 16.56 15.03
C THR A 387 -6.82 15.70 15.12
N TRP A 388 -6.92 14.52 15.71
CA TRP A 388 -5.80 13.61 15.93
C TRP A 388 -5.12 13.13 14.63
N ASP A 389 -5.85 13.10 13.51
CA ASP A 389 -5.35 12.75 12.17
C ASP A 389 -5.37 13.92 11.18
N GLY A 390 -5.46 15.17 11.70
CA GLY A 390 -5.57 16.38 10.86
C GLY A 390 -4.29 16.77 10.13
N GLY A 391 -3.15 16.21 10.50
CA GLY A 391 -1.86 16.48 9.85
C GLY A 391 -1.50 15.46 8.78
N VAL A 392 -1.58 14.18 9.11
CA VAL A 392 -1.16 13.07 8.26
C VAL A 392 -2.10 11.87 8.40
N VAL A 393 -2.33 11.17 7.30
CA VAL A 393 -2.84 9.80 7.27
C VAL A 393 -1.86 8.92 6.51
N ASP A 394 -1.29 7.93 7.19
CA ASP A 394 -0.25 7.04 6.67
C ASP A 394 -0.76 5.60 6.60
N PRO A 395 -1.13 5.09 5.40
CA PRO A 395 -1.69 3.76 5.27
C PRO A 395 -0.62 2.71 5.52
N ALA A 396 -0.98 1.69 6.26
CA ALA A 396 -0.18 0.48 6.43
C ALA A 396 -0.58 -0.60 5.40
N PRO A 397 0.17 -1.68 5.24
CA PRO A 397 -0.22 -2.80 4.39
C PRO A 397 -1.43 -3.56 4.98
N ASP A 398 -2.02 -4.41 4.16
CA ASP A 398 -3.05 -5.38 4.49
C ASP A 398 -4.46 -4.83 4.70
N LEU A 399 -5.24 -4.96 3.63
CA LEU A 399 -6.69 -4.80 3.69
C LEU A 399 -7.29 -6.08 4.30
N LEU A 400 -8.01 -5.95 5.41
CA LEU A 400 -8.52 -7.08 6.19
C LEU A 400 -10.06 -7.09 6.24
N GLU A 401 -10.63 -8.27 6.45
CA GLU A 401 -12.02 -8.37 6.87
C GLU A 401 -12.15 -7.97 8.33
N LEU A 402 -13.06 -7.06 8.62
CA LEU A 402 -13.40 -6.62 9.96
C LEU A 402 -14.83 -7.08 10.32
N PRO A 403 -15.16 -7.19 11.61
CA PRO A 403 -16.52 -7.48 12.05
C PRO A 403 -17.56 -6.50 11.44
N GLY A 404 -18.75 -7.01 11.12
CA GLY A 404 -19.86 -6.22 10.56
C GLY A 404 -19.77 -6.00 9.06
N ASP A 405 -19.32 -7.01 8.31
CA ASP A 405 -19.20 -6.96 6.84
C ASP A 405 -18.45 -5.75 6.32
N ARG A 406 -17.27 -5.52 6.84
CA ARG A 406 -16.40 -4.40 6.48
C ARG A 406 -15.04 -4.89 6.01
N TRP A 407 -14.42 -4.14 5.13
CA TRP A 407 -13.00 -4.18 4.85
C TRP A 407 -12.32 -2.99 5.51
N GLY A 408 -11.24 -3.25 6.21
CA GLY A 408 -10.43 -2.22 6.88
C GLY A 408 -8.98 -2.25 6.47
N LEU A 409 -8.44 -1.08 6.26
CA LEU A 409 -7.01 -0.80 6.14
C LEU A 409 -6.61 0.05 7.34
N HIS A 410 -5.69 -0.42 8.18
CA HIS A 410 -5.27 0.42 9.27
C HIS A 410 -4.32 1.52 8.78
N TYR A 411 -4.33 2.64 9.48
CA TYR A 411 -3.46 3.77 9.18
C TYR A 411 -3.00 4.45 10.47
N VAL A 412 -1.86 5.13 10.38
CA VAL A 412 -1.41 6.04 11.41
C VAL A 412 -1.88 7.44 11.08
N GLY A 413 -2.55 8.09 12.04
CA GLY A 413 -2.89 9.49 12.00
C GLY A 413 -1.98 10.32 12.90
N THR A 414 -1.68 11.56 12.50
CA THR A 414 -1.00 12.54 13.35
C THR A 414 -1.72 13.88 13.28
N SER A 415 -1.72 14.61 14.39
CA SER A 415 -2.35 15.93 14.46
C SER A 415 -1.55 17.05 13.77
N VAL A 416 -0.30 16.75 13.40
CA VAL A 416 0.64 17.71 12.80
C VAL A 416 1.14 17.22 11.45
N PRO A 417 1.53 18.12 10.52
CA PRO A 417 2.11 17.78 9.25
C PRO A 417 3.39 16.93 9.35
N HIS A 418 3.78 16.28 8.26
CA HIS A 418 4.85 15.28 8.23
C HIS A 418 6.22 15.79 8.70
N LYS A 419 6.62 17.00 8.32
CA LYS A 419 7.92 17.60 8.71
C LYS A 419 7.82 18.50 9.95
N TYR A 420 6.62 18.65 10.49
CA TYR A 420 6.45 19.41 11.73
C TYR A 420 7.19 18.73 12.90
N PRO A 421 7.71 19.51 13.86
CA PRO A 421 8.40 18.93 15.01
C PRO A 421 7.51 17.96 15.77
N ARG A 422 7.94 16.71 15.85
CA ARG A 422 7.22 15.65 16.55
C ARG A 422 7.38 15.84 18.06
N ARG A 423 6.25 15.90 18.75
CA ARG A 423 6.19 16.02 20.22
C ARG A 423 5.20 15.01 20.75
N PRO A 424 5.47 14.33 21.87
CA PRO A 424 4.46 13.51 22.53
C PRO A 424 3.25 14.33 23.00
N PRO A 425 2.02 13.75 22.95
CA PRO A 425 1.69 12.47 22.32
C PRO A 425 1.78 12.59 20.80
N PHE A 426 2.26 11.54 20.12
CA PHE A 426 2.46 11.58 18.68
C PHE A 426 2.04 10.27 18.03
N GLY A 427 1.04 10.35 17.17
CA GLY A 427 0.51 9.25 16.39
C GLY A 427 -0.55 8.41 17.12
N ALA A 428 -1.47 7.95 16.34
CA ALA A 428 -2.50 7.01 16.76
C ALA A 428 -2.85 6.10 15.57
N MET A 429 -3.30 4.87 15.84
CA MET A 429 -3.73 3.91 14.83
C MET A 429 -5.24 3.81 14.79
N ALA A 430 -5.81 3.83 13.59
CA ALA A 430 -7.23 3.67 13.35
C ALA A 430 -7.50 2.88 12.07
N TRP A 431 -8.75 2.51 11.84
CA TRP A 431 -9.20 1.88 10.61
C TRP A 431 -9.80 2.90 9.63
N ALA A 432 -9.28 2.91 8.41
CA ALA A 432 -10.00 3.36 7.23
C ALA A 432 -10.79 2.16 6.72
N TRP A 433 -12.13 2.26 6.62
CA TRP A 433 -12.96 1.10 6.33
C TRP A 433 -14.05 1.38 5.29
N TRP A 434 -14.42 0.32 4.59
CA TRP A 434 -15.49 0.29 3.60
C TRP A 434 -16.44 -0.86 3.88
N PRO A 435 -17.75 -0.75 3.57
CA PRO A 435 -18.60 -1.93 3.50
C PRO A 435 -17.99 -2.97 2.56
N LYS A 436 -18.05 -4.24 2.92
CA LYS A 436 -17.47 -5.35 2.15
C LYS A 436 -17.92 -5.31 0.69
N GLY A 437 -16.96 -5.39 -0.23
CA GLY A 437 -17.20 -5.31 -1.66
C GLY A 437 -17.46 -3.91 -2.22
N ARG A 438 -17.27 -2.84 -1.44
CA ARG A 438 -17.56 -1.46 -1.86
C ARG A 438 -16.35 -0.52 -1.89
N LEU A 439 -15.18 -1.07 -2.09
CA LEU A 439 -13.96 -0.27 -2.28
C LEU A 439 -13.99 0.55 -3.58
N VAL A 440 -14.59 -0.02 -4.61
CA VAL A 440 -14.82 0.63 -5.91
C VAL A 440 -16.27 0.43 -6.32
N ALA A 441 -16.88 1.45 -6.87
CA ALA A 441 -18.20 1.38 -7.49
C ALA A 441 -18.11 1.47 -9.02
N LEU A 442 -18.84 0.61 -9.70
CA LEU A 442 -19.22 0.83 -11.08
C LEU A 442 -20.49 1.71 -11.07
N ARG A 443 -20.31 2.98 -11.36
CA ARG A 443 -21.32 4.03 -11.14
C ARG A 443 -21.90 4.56 -12.43
N SER A 444 -23.21 4.79 -12.43
CA SER A 444 -23.90 5.63 -13.42
C SER A 444 -24.56 6.82 -12.72
N GLU A 445 -24.53 7.98 -13.34
CA GLU A 445 -25.17 9.19 -12.80
C GLU A 445 -26.69 9.15 -13.01
N ASP A 446 -27.13 8.68 -14.20
CA ASP A 446 -28.52 8.57 -14.59
C ASP A 446 -28.81 7.17 -15.11
N LYS A 447 -28.36 6.86 -16.32
CA LYS A 447 -28.53 5.57 -16.97
C LYS A 447 -27.21 5.04 -17.47
N GLY A 448 -26.98 3.77 -17.25
CA GLY A 448 -25.79 3.08 -17.76
C GLY A 448 -26.09 1.65 -18.15
N SER A 449 -25.31 1.12 -19.06
CA SER A 449 -25.38 -0.28 -19.48
C SER A 449 -24.00 -0.80 -19.85
N PHE A 450 -23.78 -2.08 -19.63
CA PHE A 450 -22.58 -2.80 -20.05
C PHE A 450 -22.88 -4.29 -20.11
N ALA A 451 -22.09 -5.03 -20.85
CA ALA A 451 -22.05 -6.48 -20.82
C ALA A 451 -20.74 -6.95 -20.17
N LEU A 452 -20.77 -8.13 -19.61
CA LEU A 452 -19.56 -8.84 -19.22
C LEU A 452 -19.07 -9.72 -20.37
N TRP A 453 -17.78 -9.99 -20.41
CA TRP A 453 -17.29 -11.09 -21.21
C TRP A 453 -17.97 -12.37 -20.79
N PRO A 454 -18.15 -13.36 -21.71
CA PRO A 454 -18.66 -14.68 -21.33
C PRO A 454 -17.83 -15.27 -20.18
N LEU A 455 -18.52 -15.71 -19.13
CA LEU A 455 -17.92 -16.22 -17.90
C LEU A 455 -18.38 -17.65 -17.63
N PHE A 456 -17.44 -18.52 -17.28
CA PHE A 456 -17.79 -19.81 -16.67
C PHE A 456 -18.01 -19.65 -15.17
N THR A 457 -19.20 -20.02 -14.71
CA THR A 457 -19.55 -19.98 -13.29
C THR A 457 -20.05 -21.35 -12.82
N LYS A 458 -19.77 -21.70 -11.56
CA LYS A 458 -20.23 -22.98 -10.99
C LYS A 458 -21.65 -22.88 -10.39
N GLY A 459 -22.17 -21.69 -10.22
CA GLY A 459 -23.44 -21.44 -9.57
C GLY A 459 -24.62 -21.22 -10.55
N ARG A 460 -25.83 -21.29 -10.01
CA ARG A 460 -27.08 -20.99 -10.73
C ARG A 460 -27.75 -19.69 -10.24
N LYS A 461 -27.14 -18.99 -9.29
CA LYS A 461 -27.67 -17.75 -8.71
C LYS A 461 -26.67 -16.63 -8.89
N VAL A 462 -27.16 -15.44 -9.25
CA VAL A 462 -26.39 -14.22 -9.33
C VAL A 462 -26.79 -13.33 -8.16
N TYR A 463 -25.79 -12.86 -7.41
CA TYR A 463 -25.98 -11.89 -6.33
C TYR A 463 -25.32 -10.58 -6.74
N LEU A 464 -26.02 -9.48 -6.48
CA LEU A 464 -25.52 -8.14 -6.75
C LEU A 464 -25.33 -7.38 -5.45
N ASN A 465 -24.16 -6.77 -5.28
CA ASN A 465 -23.94 -5.76 -4.26
C ASN A 465 -24.14 -4.38 -4.90
N TYR A 466 -25.28 -3.74 -4.66
CA TYR A 466 -25.64 -2.50 -5.33
C TYR A 466 -26.30 -1.48 -4.39
N GLN A 467 -26.33 -0.25 -4.84
CA GLN A 467 -27.06 0.85 -4.22
C GLN A 467 -27.67 1.72 -5.32
N THR A 468 -28.95 2.05 -5.18
CA THR A 468 -29.66 2.97 -6.08
C THR A 468 -30.34 4.08 -5.28
N LYS A 469 -30.77 5.14 -5.98
CA LYS A 469 -31.78 6.08 -5.45
C LYS A 469 -33.11 5.35 -5.22
N ALA A 470 -34.02 5.94 -4.47
CA ALA A 470 -35.32 5.32 -4.14
C ALA A 470 -36.11 4.88 -5.37
N THR A 471 -36.00 5.60 -6.48
CA THR A 471 -36.67 5.28 -7.76
C THR A 471 -35.77 4.54 -8.76
N GLY A 472 -34.52 4.25 -8.35
CA GLY A 472 -33.57 3.57 -9.22
C GLY A 472 -33.77 2.06 -9.24
N PHE A 473 -33.33 1.43 -10.31
CA PHE A 473 -33.35 -0.03 -10.46
C PHE A 473 -32.15 -0.53 -11.25
N ILE A 474 -31.80 -1.80 -11.07
CA ILE A 474 -30.86 -2.53 -11.90
C ILE A 474 -31.59 -3.68 -12.57
N LYS A 475 -31.43 -3.80 -13.88
CA LYS A 475 -31.91 -4.94 -14.66
C LYS A 475 -30.71 -5.78 -15.05
N VAL A 476 -30.82 -7.08 -14.83
CA VAL A 476 -29.79 -8.06 -15.21
C VAL A 476 -30.38 -9.01 -16.20
N GLU A 477 -29.68 -9.26 -17.28
CA GLU A 477 -30.04 -10.28 -18.27
C GLU A 477 -28.88 -11.28 -18.34
N VAL A 478 -29.21 -12.55 -18.43
CA VAL A 478 -28.27 -13.63 -18.69
C VAL A 478 -28.51 -14.11 -20.09
N VAL A 479 -27.51 -13.97 -20.95
CA VAL A 479 -27.57 -14.42 -22.34
C VAL A 479 -26.84 -15.75 -22.40
N GLY A 480 -27.54 -16.80 -22.82
CA GLY A 480 -26.92 -18.08 -23.15
C GLY A 480 -26.28 -18.07 -24.54
N GLU A 481 -25.44 -19.05 -24.83
CA GLU A 481 -24.92 -19.30 -26.18
C GLU A 481 -26.02 -19.57 -27.18
#